data_a94d2f3aae97b1a8295ebd2bda9a0947
#
_entry.id   a94d2f3aae97b1a8295ebd2bda9a0947
#
_cell.length_a   1.000
_cell.length_b   1.000
_cell.length_c   1.000
_cell.angle_alpha   90.00
_cell.angle_beta   90.00
_cell.angle_gamma   90.00
#
_symmetry.space_group_name_H-M   'P 1'
#
loop_
_entity.id
_entity.type
_entity.pdbx_description
1 polymer ?
#
loop_
_entity_poly.entity_id
_entity_poly.type
_entity_poly.pdbx_seq_one_letter_code
_entity_poly.pdbx_strand_id
1 'polypeptide(L)'
;MKAYQEKMNDLEAADTQVLGVSMDSTFANKAFAEKAGVTFPLLSDWGGEVTQKFGIYDKRYKAARRVTYLIDKTGKIIEMQVDRDAVNPDAIVMACKRQKLKE
;
A
#
# COMPACT_ATOMS: atom_id res chain seq x y z
N MET A 1 -6.42 1.16 -3.92
CA MET A 1 -5.81 2.44 -3.53
C MET A 1 -6.84 3.50 -3.17
N LYS A 2 -7.94 3.60 -3.92
CA LYS A 2 -8.99 4.57 -3.61
C LYS A 2 -9.58 4.35 -2.21
N ALA A 3 -9.76 3.09 -1.80
CA ALA A 3 -10.27 2.76 -0.47
C ALA A 3 -9.34 3.28 0.65
N TYR A 4 -8.03 3.26 0.42
CA TYR A 4 -7.07 3.82 1.38
C TYR A 4 -7.14 5.34 1.42
N GLN A 5 -7.41 6.00 0.29
CA GLN A 5 -7.61 7.45 0.27
C GLN A 5 -8.81 7.86 1.12
N GLU A 6 -9.89 7.09 1.10
CA GLU A 6 -11.07 7.34 1.92
C GLU A 6 -10.80 7.20 3.42
N LYS A 7 -9.75 6.44 3.79
CA LYS A 7 -9.35 6.22 5.18
C LYS A 7 -8.15 7.07 5.61
N MET A 8 -7.72 8.03 4.80
CA MET A 8 -6.52 8.83 5.09
C MET A 8 -6.59 9.56 6.42
N ASN A 9 -7.75 10.08 6.80
CA ASN A 9 -7.90 10.78 8.09
C ASN A 9 -7.61 9.83 9.27
N ASP A 10 -8.12 8.60 9.21
CA ASP A 10 -7.88 7.59 10.25
C ASP A 10 -6.40 7.18 10.30
N LEU A 11 -5.77 7.04 9.14
CA LEU A 11 -4.37 6.65 9.05
C LEU A 11 -3.45 7.77 9.55
N GLU A 12 -3.74 9.01 9.21
CA GLU A 12 -2.99 10.17 9.73
C GLU A 12 -3.14 10.30 11.25
N ALA A 13 -4.35 10.08 11.78
CA ALA A 13 -4.58 10.08 13.21
C ALA A 13 -3.80 8.98 13.93
N ALA A 14 -3.48 7.90 13.25
CA ALA A 14 -2.65 6.80 13.76
C ALA A 14 -1.16 6.97 13.44
N ASP A 15 -0.73 8.18 13.03
CA ASP A 15 0.66 8.49 12.64
C ASP A 15 1.22 7.54 11.58
N THR A 16 0.39 7.15 10.63
CA THR A 16 0.76 6.19 9.59
C THR A 16 0.89 6.90 8.24
N GLN A 17 2.02 6.71 7.58
CA GLN A 17 2.27 7.16 6.22
C GLN A 17 1.88 6.06 5.24
N VAL A 18 1.06 6.40 4.25
CA VAL A 18 0.67 5.46 3.20
C VAL A 18 1.56 5.68 1.98
N LEU A 19 2.07 4.59 1.42
CA LEU A 19 2.79 4.59 0.16
C LEU A 19 2.16 3.53 -0.74
N GLY A 20 1.77 3.93 -1.94
CA GLY A 20 1.30 3.00 -2.97
C GLY A 20 2.46 2.64 -3.88
N VAL A 21 2.54 1.37 -4.27
CA VAL A 21 3.57 0.90 -5.20
C VAL A 21 2.91 0.07 -6.29
N SER A 22 3.25 0.35 -7.54
CA SER A 22 2.77 -0.45 -8.68
C SER A 22 3.89 -0.65 -9.68
N MET A 23 3.72 -1.61 -10.58
CA MET A 23 4.66 -1.85 -11.68
C MET A 23 4.44 -0.91 -12.87
N ASP A 24 3.43 -0.04 -12.80
CA ASP A 24 3.16 0.95 -13.84
C ASP A 24 4.22 2.04 -13.88
N SER A 25 4.31 2.75 -14.99
CA SER A 25 5.24 3.87 -15.13
C SER A 25 4.88 5.02 -14.19
N THR A 26 5.84 5.93 -13.95
CA THR A 26 5.60 7.14 -13.17
C THR A 26 4.50 8.01 -13.80
N PHE A 27 4.45 8.06 -15.13
CA PHE A 27 3.43 8.81 -15.85
C PHE A 27 2.03 8.21 -15.65
N ALA A 28 1.91 6.87 -15.72
CA ALA A 28 0.65 6.17 -15.49
C ALA A 28 0.16 6.35 -14.05
N ASN A 29 1.07 6.26 -13.09
CA ASN A 29 0.75 6.46 -11.68
C ASN A 29 0.28 7.89 -11.40
N LYS A 30 0.92 8.88 -12.01
CA LYS A 30 0.51 10.28 -11.88
C LYS A 30 -0.90 10.50 -12.43
N ALA A 31 -1.18 9.97 -13.62
CA ALA A 31 -2.49 10.08 -14.23
C ALA A 31 -3.58 9.40 -13.39
N PHE A 32 -3.27 8.22 -12.84
CA PHE A 32 -4.18 7.50 -11.96
C PHE A 32 -4.47 8.28 -10.69
N ALA A 33 -3.43 8.83 -10.05
CA ALA A 33 -3.58 9.60 -8.81
C ALA A 33 -4.47 10.82 -9.02
N GLU A 34 -4.28 11.54 -10.11
CA GLU A 34 -5.09 12.72 -10.44
C GLU A 34 -6.55 12.33 -10.67
N LYS A 35 -6.79 11.26 -11.45
CA LYS A 35 -8.13 10.80 -11.79
C LYS A 35 -8.88 10.25 -10.57
N ALA A 36 -8.20 9.50 -9.72
CA ALA A 36 -8.79 8.84 -8.55
C ALA A 36 -8.81 9.74 -7.30
N GLY A 37 -8.16 10.89 -7.32
CA GLY A 37 -8.07 11.80 -6.18
C GLY A 37 -7.17 11.27 -5.07
N VAL A 38 -6.17 10.47 -5.39
CA VAL A 38 -5.23 9.91 -4.43
C VAL A 38 -4.16 10.95 -4.08
N THR A 39 -3.97 11.22 -2.79
CA THR A 39 -3.00 12.22 -2.31
C THR A 39 -1.74 11.64 -1.72
N PHE A 40 -1.73 10.35 -1.34
CA PHE A 40 -0.50 9.71 -0.87
C PHE A 40 0.41 9.36 -2.06
N PRO A 41 1.74 9.24 -1.85
CA PRO A 41 2.67 8.94 -2.93
C PRO A 41 2.40 7.60 -3.60
N LEU A 42 2.46 7.58 -4.93
CA LEU A 42 2.41 6.36 -5.74
C LEU A 42 3.79 6.16 -6.38
N LEU A 43 4.49 5.12 -5.94
CA LEU A 43 5.83 4.81 -6.41
C LEU A 43 5.77 3.83 -7.56
N SER A 44 6.67 3.98 -8.52
CA SER A 44 6.77 3.10 -9.69
C SER A 44 7.83 2.03 -9.46
N ASP A 45 7.42 0.76 -9.55
CA ASP A 45 8.34 -0.38 -9.62
C ASP A 45 8.40 -0.86 -11.08
N TRP A 46 8.76 0.04 -11.98
CA TRP A 46 8.88 -0.27 -13.41
C TRP A 46 9.94 -1.34 -13.62
N GLY A 47 9.54 -2.45 -14.22
CA GLY A 47 10.40 -3.63 -14.35
C GLY A 47 10.19 -4.69 -13.27
N GLY A 48 9.50 -4.36 -12.18
CA GLY A 48 9.08 -5.33 -11.17
C GLY A 48 10.19 -5.83 -10.25
N GLU A 49 11.30 -5.10 -10.14
CA GLU A 49 12.44 -5.54 -9.34
C GLU A 49 12.10 -5.70 -7.85
N VAL A 50 11.43 -4.70 -7.27
CA VAL A 50 11.02 -4.74 -5.87
C VAL A 50 9.90 -5.76 -5.67
N THR A 51 8.95 -5.82 -6.59
CA THR A 51 7.85 -6.78 -6.58
C THR A 51 8.38 -8.21 -6.52
N GLN A 52 9.41 -8.52 -7.30
CA GLN A 52 10.04 -9.83 -7.28
C GLN A 52 10.78 -10.11 -5.98
N LYS A 53 11.45 -9.10 -5.41
CA LYS A 53 12.13 -9.25 -4.12
C LYS A 53 11.16 -9.59 -2.98
N PHE A 54 9.96 -9.05 -3.02
CA PHE A 54 8.92 -9.38 -2.05
C PHE A 54 8.20 -10.70 -2.35
N GLY A 55 8.50 -11.33 -3.51
CA GLY A 55 7.89 -12.62 -3.87
C GLY A 55 6.42 -12.52 -4.25
N ILE A 56 5.95 -11.35 -4.68
CA ILE A 56 4.55 -11.09 -4.99
C ILE A 56 4.29 -10.84 -6.48
N TYR A 57 5.26 -11.19 -7.33
CA TYR A 57 5.10 -11.06 -8.77
C TYR A 57 4.25 -12.20 -9.32
N ASP A 58 3.18 -11.87 -10.04
CA ASP A 58 2.32 -12.85 -10.70
C ASP A 58 2.67 -12.93 -12.20
N LYS A 59 3.26 -14.03 -12.61
CA LYS A 59 3.72 -14.25 -13.98
C LYS A 59 2.57 -14.28 -14.99
N ARG A 60 1.38 -14.72 -14.58
CA ARG A 60 0.21 -14.83 -15.47
C ARG A 60 -0.28 -13.45 -15.90
N TYR A 61 -0.27 -12.49 -14.99
CA TYR A 61 -0.75 -11.14 -15.25
C TYR A 61 0.37 -10.14 -15.46
N LYS A 62 1.64 -10.56 -15.29
CA LYS A 62 2.82 -9.69 -15.41
C LYS A 62 2.70 -8.46 -14.52
N ALA A 63 2.22 -8.65 -13.31
CA ALA A 63 1.95 -7.59 -12.35
C ALA A 63 2.14 -8.06 -10.92
N ALA A 64 2.22 -7.12 -9.99
CA ALA A 64 2.25 -7.43 -8.56
C ALA A 64 0.88 -7.94 -8.11
N ARG A 65 0.87 -8.90 -7.20
CA ARG A 65 -0.35 -9.28 -6.47
C ARG A 65 -0.77 -8.13 -5.58
N ARG A 66 -2.04 -8.11 -5.21
CA ARG A 66 -2.55 -7.10 -4.25
C ARG A 66 -2.11 -7.50 -2.85
N VAL A 67 -1.13 -6.77 -2.32
CA VAL A 67 -0.60 -7.01 -0.98
C VAL A 67 -0.43 -5.68 -0.28
N THR A 68 -0.86 -5.62 0.97
CA THR A 68 -0.64 -4.47 1.83
C THR A 68 0.20 -4.90 3.02
N TYR A 69 1.26 -4.15 3.29
CA TYR A 69 2.13 -4.38 4.44
C TYR A 69 1.99 -3.25 5.43
N LEU A 70 1.97 -3.58 6.71
CA LEU A 70 2.18 -2.60 7.78
C LEU A 70 3.59 -2.78 8.32
N ILE A 71 4.37 -1.70 8.27
CA ILE A 71 5.77 -1.69 8.67
C ILE A 71 5.91 -0.78 9.88
N ASP A 72 6.55 -1.27 10.94
CA ASP A 72 6.76 -0.47 12.15
C ASP A 72 7.94 0.50 11.99
N LYS A 73 8.18 1.32 13.03
CA LYS A 73 9.24 2.33 13.00
C LYS A 73 10.64 1.75 12.89
N THR A 74 10.81 0.46 13.21
CA THR A 74 12.11 -0.21 13.09
C THR A 74 12.33 -0.82 11.70
N GLY A 75 11.35 -0.72 10.79
CA GLY A 75 11.42 -1.30 9.45
C GLY A 75 10.93 -2.73 9.38
N LYS A 76 10.31 -3.23 10.43
CA LYS A 76 9.83 -4.62 10.49
C LYS A 76 8.39 -4.72 10.02
N ILE A 77 8.10 -5.71 9.17
CA ILE A 77 6.73 -5.99 8.72
C ILE A 77 5.98 -6.70 9.85
N ILE A 78 4.89 -6.08 10.31
CA ILE A 78 4.10 -6.59 11.44
C ILE A 78 2.70 -7.07 11.06
N GLU A 79 2.22 -6.69 9.87
CA GLU A 79 0.93 -7.15 9.33
C GLU A 79 1.05 -7.28 7.81
N MET A 80 0.30 -8.24 7.25
CA MET A 80 0.23 -8.42 5.80
C MET A 80 -1.18 -8.84 5.41
N GLN A 81 -1.75 -8.14 4.41
CA GLN A 81 -3.03 -8.47 3.83
C GLN A 81 -2.83 -8.81 2.36
N VAL A 82 -3.41 -9.90 1.88
CA VAL A 82 -3.17 -10.43 0.54
C VAL A 82 -4.48 -10.54 -0.24
N ASP A 83 -4.43 -10.18 -1.52
CA ASP A 83 -5.51 -10.31 -2.48
C ASP A 83 -6.80 -9.60 -2.02
N ARG A 84 -7.89 -10.35 -1.77
CA ARG A 84 -9.18 -9.77 -1.38
C ARG A 84 -9.09 -8.97 -0.08
N ASP A 85 -8.32 -9.45 0.88
CA ASP A 85 -8.14 -8.77 2.17
C ASP A 85 -7.39 -7.45 2.00
N ALA A 86 -6.50 -7.35 1.00
CA ALA A 86 -5.76 -6.11 0.72
C ALA A 86 -6.63 -5.02 0.09
N VAL A 87 -7.80 -5.36 -0.45
CA VAL A 87 -8.73 -4.37 -1.03
C VAL A 87 -9.45 -3.59 0.06
N ASN A 88 -9.75 -4.24 1.19
CA ASN A 88 -10.44 -3.61 2.32
C ASN A 88 -9.41 -3.10 3.34
N PRO A 89 -9.32 -1.76 3.57
CA PRO A 89 -8.31 -1.21 4.47
C PRO A 89 -8.64 -1.33 5.95
N ASP A 90 -9.84 -1.78 6.33
CA ASP A 90 -10.30 -1.73 7.72
C ASP A 90 -9.37 -2.48 8.69
N ALA A 91 -8.93 -3.69 8.33
CA ALA A 91 -8.04 -4.48 9.18
C ALA A 91 -6.68 -3.80 9.39
N ILE A 92 -6.14 -3.18 8.34
CA ILE A 92 -4.87 -2.45 8.44
C ILE A 92 -5.04 -1.17 9.27
N VAL A 93 -6.14 -0.45 9.09
CA VAL A 93 -6.44 0.75 9.90
C VAL A 93 -6.50 0.39 11.38
N MET A 94 -7.17 -0.72 11.74
CA MET A 94 -7.23 -1.19 13.12
C MET A 94 -5.85 -1.58 13.65
N ALA A 95 -5.04 -2.25 12.82
CA ALA A 95 -3.67 -2.62 13.19
C ALA A 95 -2.79 -1.38 13.42
N CYS A 96 -2.93 -0.34 12.59
CA CYS A 96 -2.23 0.93 12.77
C CYS A 96 -2.60 1.59 14.09
N LYS A 97 -3.88 1.61 14.44
CA LYS A 97 -4.36 2.18 15.71
C LYS A 97 -3.80 1.42 16.90
N ARG A 98 -3.78 0.06 16.84
CA ARG A 98 -3.20 -0.76 17.90
C ARG A 98 -1.71 -0.49 18.06
N GLN A 99 -0.99 -0.36 16.95
CA GLN A 99 0.46 -0.10 16.97
C GLN A 99 0.78 1.26 17.60
N LYS A 100 -0.02 2.28 17.31
CA LYS A 100 0.16 3.59 17.92
C LYS A 100 0.01 3.54 19.45
N LEU A 101 -0.95 2.75 19.96
CA LEU A 101 -1.17 2.60 21.39
C LEU A 101 0.00 1.92 22.09
N LYS A 102 0.81 1.14 21.38
CA LYS A 102 2.00 0.46 21.93
C LYS A 102 3.25 1.35 21.96
N GLU A 103 3.20 2.47 21.26
CA GLU A 103 4.32 3.42 21.17
C GLU A 103 4.28 4.50 22.31
#